data_8c75f527d357fb105437be494a846141
#
_entry.id   8c75f527d357fb105437be494a846141
#
_cell.length_a   1.000
_cell.length_b   1.000
_cell.length_c   1.000
_cell.angle_alpha   90.00
_cell.angle_beta   90.00
_cell.angle_gamma   90.00
#
_symmetry.space_group_name_H-M   'P 1'
#
loop_
_entity.id
_entity.type
_entity.pdbx_description
1 polymer ?
#
loop_
_entity_poly.entity_id
_entity_poly.type
_entity_poly.pdbx_seq_one_letter_code
_entity_poly.pdbx_strand_id
1 'polypeptide(L)'
;MPLFADIVLPLAQPAYSFSVPEGAEGGAVRVGDAVAVQFGPRNIYTGIVWRLHDERPNAKRIKPIGRRLYDRPLLDNKQMRLWEWMAEYYMCTLGEVMRMALPSLIKPQGTSAEEFSEEMYRPRTEAYVALAEAWRDEEKLREEIDRIRRRAPRRRAEGRGQGA
;
A
#
# COMPACT_ATOMS: atom_id res chain seq x y z
N MET A 1 32.05 1.90 5.54
CA MET A 1 31.65 1.01 6.66
C MET A 1 30.29 0.41 6.31
N PRO A 2 30.06 -0.87 6.62
CA PRO A 2 28.75 -1.46 6.34
C PRO A 2 27.67 -0.73 7.16
N LEU A 3 26.62 -0.28 6.48
CA LEU A 3 25.48 0.40 7.09
C LEU A 3 24.33 -0.59 7.26
N PHE A 4 23.69 -0.58 8.42
CA PHE A 4 22.51 -1.38 8.72
C PHE A 4 21.31 -0.49 9.01
N ALA A 5 20.13 -1.03 8.78
CA ALA A 5 18.86 -0.34 9.05
C ALA A 5 17.93 -1.27 9.84
N ASP A 6 17.39 -0.75 10.93
CA ASP A 6 16.27 -1.38 11.62
C ASP A 6 14.98 -0.96 10.88
N ILE A 7 14.23 -1.95 10.43
CA ILE A 7 13.05 -1.76 9.58
C ILE A 7 11.82 -2.30 10.30
N VAL A 8 10.80 -1.47 10.41
CA VAL A 8 9.47 -1.85 10.89
C VAL A 8 8.68 -2.43 9.73
N LEU A 9 8.20 -3.66 9.92
CA LEU A 9 7.32 -4.36 8.98
C LEU A 9 5.87 -4.35 9.48
N PRO A 10 4.85 -4.48 8.63
CA PRO A 10 3.44 -4.52 9.05
C PRO A 10 3.07 -5.88 9.70
N LEU A 11 3.88 -6.32 10.63
CA LEU A 11 3.78 -7.58 11.36
C LEU A 11 3.75 -7.31 12.86
N ALA A 12 3.11 -8.19 13.63
CA ALA A 12 3.08 -8.12 15.09
C ALA A 12 4.42 -8.56 15.70
N GLN A 13 5.50 -7.88 15.33
CA GLN A 13 6.87 -8.22 15.72
C GLN A 13 7.73 -6.94 15.85
N PRO A 14 8.87 -6.98 16.54
CA PRO A 14 9.80 -5.85 16.60
C PRO A 14 10.42 -5.54 15.24
N ALA A 15 11.11 -4.42 15.14
CA ALA A 15 11.88 -4.06 13.95
C ALA A 15 12.97 -5.10 13.67
N TYR A 16 13.27 -5.33 12.40
CA TYR A 16 14.33 -6.24 11.95
C TYR A 16 15.45 -5.47 11.29
N SER A 17 16.67 -5.92 11.54
CA SER A 17 17.86 -5.30 10.95
C SER A 17 18.18 -5.90 9.57
N PHE A 18 18.40 -5.02 8.61
CA PHE A 18 18.80 -5.33 7.23
C PHE A 18 20.09 -4.62 6.89
N SER A 19 20.86 -5.13 5.95
CA SER A 19 22.03 -4.42 5.41
C SER A 19 21.60 -3.40 4.35
N VAL A 20 22.22 -2.24 4.37
CA VAL A 20 22.02 -1.21 3.35
C VAL A 20 23.13 -1.35 2.32
N PRO A 21 22.84 -1.78 1.08
CA PRO A 21 23.87 -1.90 0.03
C PRO A 21 24.35 -0.52 -0.40
N GLU A 22 25.63 -0.41 -0.72
CA GLU A 22 26.18 0.79 -1.38
C GLU A 22 25.56 0.91 -2.78
N GLY A 23 24.90 2.07 -3.04
CA GLY A 23 24.19 2.26 -4.31
C GLY A 23 22.81 1.59 -4.37
N ALA A 24 22.10 1.45 -3.24
CA ALA A 24 20.73 0.95 -3.23
C ALA A 24 19.86 1.64 -4.31
N GLU A 25 19.07 0.85 -5.01
CA GLU A 25 18.12 1.37 -6.01
C GLU A 25 17.20 2.41 -5.38
N GLY A 26 17.12 3.59 -5.98
CA GLY A 26 16.36 4.73 -5.46
C GLY A 26 17.20 5.73 -4.64
N GLY A 27 18.55 5.57 -4.53
CA GLY A 27 19.45 6.51 -3.85
C GLY A 27 19.67 6.21 -2.37
N ALA A 28 20.32 7.13 -1.66
CA ALA A 28 20.65 6.97 -0.24
C ALA A 28 19.39 6.74 0.62
N VAL A 29 19.44 5.70 1.44
CA VAL A 29 18.36 5.34 2.37
C VAL A 29 18.39 6.27 3.58
N ARG A 30 17.23 6.76 3.99
CA ARG A 30 17.06 7.69 5.12
C ARG A 30 16.05 7.15 6.11
N VAL A 31 16.13 7.61 7.34
CA VAL A 31 15.10 7.33 8.37
C VAL A 31 13.75 7.87 7.89
N GLY A 32 12.70 7.08 8.05
CA GLY A 32 11.36 7.37 7.55
C GLY A 32 11.09 6.94 6.11
N ASP A 33 12.11 6.48 5.37
CA ASP A 33 11.91 5.96 4.02
C ASP A 33 11.13 4.64 4.04
N ALA A 34 10.26 4.46 3.04
CA ALA A 34 9.63 3.19 2.76
C ALA A 34 10.50 2.38 1.80
N VAL A 35 10.78 1.15 2.15
CA VAL A 35 11.67 0.25 1.41
C VAL A 35 11.02 -1.11 1.20
N ALA A 36 11.32 -1.75 0.07
CA ALA A 36 10.96 -3.13 -0.17
C ALA A 36 12.00 -4.06 0.44
N VAL A 37 11.59 -4.99 1.26
CA VAL A 37 12.48 -5.98 1.90
C VAL A 37 11.93 -7.39 1.80
N GLN A 38 12.80 -8.34 1.55
CA GLN A 38 12.43 -9.75 1.57
C GLN A 38 12.43 -10.28 3.01
N PHE A 39 11.27 -10.67 3.50
CA PHE A 39 11.09 -11.30 4.79
C PHE A 39 10.53 -12.72 4.63
N GLY A 40 11.20 -13.69 5.24
CA GLY A 40 10.91 -15.11 4.97
C GLY A 40 11.49 -15.61 3.63
N PRO A 41 11.02 -16.76 3.13
CA PRO A 41 11.60 -17.39 1.93
C PRO A 41 11.17 -16.71 0.61
N ARG A 42 9.94 -16.19 0.54
CA ARG A 42 9.35 -15.70 -0.71
C ARG A 42 8.66 -14.33 -0.60
N ASN A 43 8.33 -13.89 0.60
CA ASN A 43 7.51 -12.70 0.77
C ASN A 43 8.35 -11.43 0.76
N ILE A 44 7.89 -10.44 0.02
CA ILE A 44 8.43 -9.09 0.01
C ILE A 44 7.39 -8.18 0.70
N TYR A 45 7.88 -7.36 1.61
CA TYR A 45 7.06 -6.41 2.37
C TYR A 45 7.56 -5.00 2.16
N THR A 46 6.65 -4.06 2.22
CA THR A 46 7.00 -2.67 2.48
C THR A 46 7.36 -2.53 3.95
N GLY A 47 8.55 -2.02 4.21
CA GLY A 47 9.01 -1.67 5.56
C GLY A 47 9.34 -0.19 5.67
N ILE A 48 9.31 0.34 6.89
CA ILE A 48 9.74 1.71 7.20
C ILE A 48 11.10 1.65 7.90
N VAL A 49 12.06 2.40 7.38
CA VAL A 49 13.38 2.57 7.99
C VAL A 49 13.22 3.35 9.29
N TRP A 50 13.43 2.67 10.42
CA TRP A 50 13.24 3.27 11.74
C TRP A 50 14.53 3.85 12.30
N ARG A 51 15.64 3.16 12.08
CA ARG A 51 16.96 3.58 12.53
C ARG A 51 18.04 3.14 11.55
N LEU A 52 19.07 3.96 11.37
CA LEU A 52 20.29 3.61 10.65
C LEU A 52 21.43 3.51 11.66
N HIS A 53 22.28 2.49 11.52
CA HIS A 53 23.42 2.26 12.41
C HIS A 53 24.52 1.45 11.71
N ASP A 54 25.73 1.48 12.28
CA ASP A 54 26.91 0.76 11.81
C ASP A 54 27.22 -0.50 12.63
N GLU A 55 26.49 -0.73 13.72
CA GLU A 55 26.62 -1.92 14.55
C GLU A 55 26.08 -3.15 13.81
N ARG A 56 26.93 -4.15 13.63
CA ARG A 56 26.50 -5.40 13.00
C ARG A 56 25.52 -6.16 13.91
N PRO A 57 24.29 -6.44 13.44
CA PRO A 57 23.32 -7.19 14.20
C PRO A 57 23.81 -8.63 14.51
N ASN A 58 23.47 -9.13 15.69
CA ASN A 58 23.78 -10.51 16.07
C ASN A 58 22.80 -11.50 15.42
N ALA A 59 22.81 -11.58 14.10
CA ALA A 59 21.98 -12.47 13.31
C ALA A 59 22.84 -13.36 12.40
N LYS A 60 22.48 -14.64 12.29
CA LYS A 60 23.21 -15.61 11.41
C LYS A 60 23.21 -15.17 9.95
N ARG A 61 22.14 -14.54 9.49
CA ARG A 61 22.00 -14.06 8.11
C ARG A 61 21.26 -12.72 8.10
N ILE A 62 21.90 -11.70 7.57
CA ILE A 62 21.32 -10.37 7.37
C ILE A 62 21.02 -10.26 5.88
N LYS A 63 19.76 -9.99 5.54
CA LYS A 63 19.34 -9.74 4.15
C LYS A 63 19.55 -8.27 3.81
N PRO A 64 19.84 -7.95 2.54
CA PRO A 64 19.89 -6.57 2.10
C PRO A 64 18.49 -5.97 1.97
N ILE A 65 18.42 -4.64 2.07
CA ILE A 65 17.27 -3.88 1.60
C ILE A 65 17.20 -4.06 0.07
N GLY A 66 16.01 -4.26 -0.49
CA GLY A 66 15.81 -4.31 -1.93
C GLY A 66 15.93 -2.91 -2.54
N ARG A 67 14.82 -2.16 -2.57
CA ARG A 67 14.81 -0.81 -3.13
C ARG A 67 14.04 0.16 -2.26
N ARG A 68 14.32 1.44 -2.40
CA ARG A 68 13.51 2.52 -1.84
C ARG A 68 12.27 2.73 -2.73
N LEU A 69 11.10 2.87 -2.12
CA LEU A 69 9.82 2.91 -2.83
C LEU A 69 9.39 4.32 -3.24
N TYR A 70 9.84 5.36 -2.54
CA TYR A 70 9.46 6.75 -2.78
C TYR A 70 10.66 7.68 -2.75
N ASP A 71 10.63 8.78 -3.49
CA ASP A 71 11.72 9.75 -3.55
C ASP A 71 11.90 10.58 -2.27
N ARG A 72 10.90 10.58 -1.41
CA ARG A 72 10.92 11.26 -0.11
C ARG A 72 10.54 10.30 1.01
N PRO A 73 10.99 10.55 2.24
CA PRO A 73 10.56 9.79 3.40
C PRO A 73 9.03 9.76 3.50
N LEU A 74 8.48 8.59 3.79
CA LEU A 74 7.04 8.40 3.95
C LEU A 74 6.58 8.93 5.31
N LEU A 75 7.44 8.79 6.33
CA LEU A 75 7.19 9.30 7.67
C LEU A 75 8.23 10.35 8.06
N ASP A 76 7.76 11.42 8.69
CA ASP A 76 8.61 12.40 9.36
C ASP A 76 8.84 12.02 10.84
N ASN A 77 9.75 12.74 11.50
CA ASN A 77 10.09 12.49 12.90
C ASN A 77 8.90 12.67 13.86
N LYS A 78 7.92 13.53 13.52
CA LYS A 78 6.74 13.74 14.38
C LYS A 78 5.80 12.56 14.30
N GLN A 79 5.60 12.05 13.08
CA GLN A 79 4.79 10.85 12.84
C GLN A 79 5.43 9.62 13.48
N MET A 80 6.74 9.47 13.41
CA MET A 80 7.48 8.38 14.05
C MET A 80 7.30 8.40 15.58
N ARG A 81 7.45 9.57 16.22
CA ARG A 81 7.19 9.74 17.66
C ARG A 81 5.74 9.44 18.04
N LEU A 82 4.79 9.80 17.18
CA LEU A 82 3.39 9.45 17.39
C LEU A 82 3.19 7.95 17.39
N TRP A 83 3.84 7.23 16.46
CA TRP A 83 3.75 5.77 16.40
C TRP A 83 4.40 5.10 17.62
N GLU A 84 5.53 5.61 18.11
CA GLU A 84 6.17 5.14 19.33
C GLU A 84 5.22 5.30 20.53
N TRP A 85 4.64 6.49 20.67
CA TRP A 85 3.66 6.76 21.71
C TRP A 85 2.44 5.84 21.60
N MET A 86 1.90 5.63 20.39
CA MET A 86 0.78 4.70 20.16
C MET A 86 1.15 3.27 20.56
N ALA A 87 2.33 2.79 20.17
CA ALA A 87 2.80 1.45 20.49
C ALA A 87 2.91 1.25 22.00
N GLU A 88 3.47 2.23 22.72
CA GLU A 88 3.60 2.22 24.17
C GLU A 88 2.23 2.29 24.86
N TYR A 89 1.38 3.24 24.47
CA TYR A 89 0.07 3.46 25.09
C TYR A 89 -0.87 2.26 24.93
N TYR A 90 -0.90 1.66 23.73
CA TYR A 90 -1.76 0.51 23.43
C TYR A 90 -1.06 -0.84 23.68
N MET A 91 0.17 -0.85 24.19
CA MET A 91 0.96 -2.06 24.45
C MET A 91 1.02 -2.99 23.21
N CYS A 92 1.23 -2.40 22.04
CA CYS A 92 1.34 -3.11 20.78
C CYS A 92 2.68 -2.84 20.08
N THR A 93 3.00 -3.55 19.03
CA THR A 93 4.25 -3.36 18.29
C THR A 93 4.11 -2.21 17.27
N LEU A 94 5.25 -1.60 16.90
CA LEU A 94 5.29 -0.61 15.81
C LEU A 94 4.75 -1.16 14.49
N GLY A 95 4.93 -2.47 14.24
CA GLY A 95 4.39 -3.14 13.05
C GLY A 95 2.86 -3.19 13.04
N GLU A 96 2.23 -3.36 14.19
CA GLU A 96 0.77 -3.28 14.32
C GLU A 96 0.27 -1.86 14.13
N VAL A 97 0.97 -0.86 14.68
CA VAL A 97 0.68 0.55 14.41
C VAL A 97 0.80 0.84 12.91
N MET A 98 1.89 0.42 12.26
CA MET A 98 2.08 0.55 10.82
C MET A 98 0.93 -0.06 10.02
N ARG A 99 0.47 -1.23 10.42
CA ARG A 99 -0.62 -1.93 9.74
C ARG A 99 -1.92 -1.14 9.76
N MET A 100 -2.19 -0.44 10.85
CA MET A 100 -3.38 0.39 11.01
C MET A 100 -3.23 1.79 10.40
N ALA A 101 -2.08 2.42 10.59
CA ALA A 101 -1.84 3.80 10.21
C ALA A 101 -1.65 4.00 8.69
N LEU A 102 -1.09 3.00 8.00
CA LEU A 102 -0.85 3.10 6.56
C LEU A 102 -1.92 2.37 5.74
N PRO A 103 -2.52 3.03 4.73
CA PRO A 103 -3.39 2.38 3.76
C PRO A 103 -2.69 1.24 3.01
N SER A 104 -3.44 0.23 2.59
CA SER A 104 -2.89 -0.94 1.88
C SER A 104 -2.16 -0.57 0.59
N LEU A 105 -2.63 0.47 -0.10
CA LEU A 105 -2.01 0.97 -1.33
C LEU A 105 -0.58 1.51 -1.12
N ILE A 106 -0.27 2.03 0.07
CA ILE A 106 1.05 2.60 0.39
C ILE A 106 2.02 1.53 0.91
N LYS A 107 1.50 0.38 1.32
CA LYS A 107 2.29 -0.76 1.81
C LYS A 107 2.02 -2.04 1.01
N PRO A 108 2.38 -2.06 -0.29
CA PRO A 108 2.23 -3.27 -1.09
C PRO A 108 2.98 -4.44 -0.45
N GLN A 109 2.44 -5.63 -0.66
CA GLN A 109 3.04 -6.90 -0.25
C GLN A 109 2.97 -7.83 -1.45
N GLY A 110 4.00 -8.59 -1.71
CA GLY A 110 4.04 -9.46 -2.87
C GLY A 110 5.01 -10.62 -2.72
N THR A 111 5.07 -11.46 -3.73
CA THR A 111 5.97 -12.59 -3.81
C THR A 111 7.08 -12.40 -4.84
N SER A 112 6.99 -11.37 -5.68
CA SER A 112 8.00 -11.03 -6.68
C SER A 112 8.36 -9.53 -6.63
N ALA A 113 9.57 -9.20 -7.07
CA ALA A 113 10.03 -7.82 -7.18
C ALA A 113 9.22 -7.02 -8.24
N GLU A 114 8.65 -7.70 -9.22
CA GLU A 114 7.83 -7.12 -10.29
C GLU A 114 6.48 -6.60 -9.77
N GLU A 115 5.93 -7.24 -8.73
CA GLU A 115 4.72 -6.78 -8.05
C GLU A 115 4.90 -5.45 -7.30
N PHE A 116 6.15 -5.01 -7.12
CA PHE A 116 6.52 -3.71 -6.53
C PHE A 116 6.86 -2.65 -7.60
N SER A 117 6.47 -2.85 -8.85
CA SER A 117 6.66 -1.85 -9.91
C SER A 117 5.73 -0.64 -9.72
N GLU A 118 6.11 0.50 -10.33
CA GLU A 118 5.29 1.73 -10.31
C GLU A 118 3.87 1.53 -10.85
N GLU A 119 3.63 0.46 -11.63
CA GLU A 119 2.32 0.12 -12.15
C GLU A 119 1.29 -0.28 -11.06
N MET A 120 1.73 -0.66 -9.86
CA MET A 120 0.81 -0.88 -8.73
C MET A 120 0.17 0.43 -8.23
N TYR A 121 0.75 1.56 -8.58
CA TYR A 121 0.23 2.90 -8.28
C TYR A 121 -0.69 3.41 -9.40
N ARG A 122 -1.55 2.58 -9.93
CA ARG A 122 -2.60 3.09 -10.82
C ARG A 122 -3.59 3.88 -9.98
N PRO A 123 -3.75 5.19 -10.23
CA PRO A 123 -4.79 5.95 -9.57
C PRO A 123 -6.13 5.27 -9.85
N ARG A 124 -6.93 5.11 -8.82
CA ARG A 124 -8.27 4.54 -8.99
C ARG A 124 -9.04 5.45 -9.93
N THR A 125 -9.22 5.01 -11.15
CA THR A 125 -10.01 5.74 -12.13
C THR A 125 -11.49 5.47 -11.87
N GLU A 126 -12.24 6.52 -11.57
CA GLU A 126 -13.68 6.45 -11.55
C GLU A 126 -14.18 6.73 -12.97
N ALA A 127 -15.00 5.84 -13.48
CA ALA A 127 -15.64 6.06 -14.76
C ALA A 127 -16.82 7.04 -14.55
N TYR A 128 -16.69 8.24 -15.11
CA TYR A 128 -17.79 9.19 -15.15
C TYR A 128 -18.53 9.03 -16.47
N VAL A 129 -19.84 8.94 -16.39
CA VAL A 129 -20.70 9.03 -17.56
C VAL A 129 -21.15 10.48 -17.69
N ALA A 130 -20.67 11.17 -18.69
CA ALA A 130 -21.13 12.52 -19.02
C ALA A 130 -22.10 12.45 -20.21
N LEU A 131 -23.20 13.18 -20.14
CA LEU A 131 -24.09 13.35 -21.29
C LEU A 131 -23.35 14.10 -22.38
N ALA A 132 -23.32 13.52 -23.58
CA ALA A 132 -22.84 14.22 -24.77
C ALA A 132 -23.68 15.50 -24.99
N GLU A 133 -23.05 16.51 -25.57
CA GLU A 133 -23.67 17.82 -25.75
C GLU A 133 -25.03 17.77 -26.49
N ALA A 134 -25.16 16.82 -27.45
CA ALA A 134 -26.40 16.55 -28.17
C ALA A 134 -27.57 16.08 -27.27
N TRP A 135 -27.27 15.58 -26.05
CA TRP A 135 -28.27 15.05 -25.11
C TRP A 135 -28.48 15.94 -23.87
N ARG A 136 -27.97 17.19 -23.90
CA ARG A 136 -28.21 18.18 -22.85
C ARG A 136 -29.59 18.80 -22.92
N ASP A 137 -30.28 18.58 -24.03
CA ASP A 137 -31.67 18.98 -24.21
C ASP A 137 -32.59 17.99 -23.49
N GLU A 138 -33.32 18.47 -22.49
CA GLU A 138 -34.14 17.62 -21.61
C GLU A 138 -35.29 16.91 -22.39
N GLU A 139 -35.84 17.54 -23.40
CA GLU A 139 -36.93 16.92 -24.19
C GLU A 139 -36.42 15.75 -25.02
N LYS A 140 -35.30 15.94 -25.69
CA LYS A 140 -34.64 14.87 -26.47
C LYS A 140 -34.19 13.73 -25.59
N LEU A 141 -33.65 14.03 -24.39
CA LEU A 141 -33.25 13.04 -23.43
C LEU A 141 -34.43 12.20 -22.92
N ARG A 142 -35.56 12.83 -22.61
CA ARG A 142 -36.80 12.15 -22.19
C ARG A 142 -37.35 11.24 -23.29
N GLU A 143 -37.43 11.71 -24.52
CA GLU A 143 -37.88 10.90 -25.65
C GLU A 143 -37.01 9.65 -25.86
N GLU A 144 -35.68 9.80 -25.73
CA GLU A 144 -34.77 8.67 -25.94
C GLU A 144 -34.84 7.68 -24.74
N ILE A 145 -34.95 8.18 -23.51
CA ILE A 145 -35.16 7.32 -22.33
C ILE A 145 -36.45 6.50 -22.50
N ASP A 146 -37.53 7.11 -22.94
CA ASP A 146 -38.80 6.43 -23.17
C ASP A 146 -38.72 5.43 -24.32
N ARG A 147 -37.92 5.73 -25.36
CA ARG A 147 -37.65 4.79 -26.46
C ARG A 147 -36.86 3.57 -25.96
N ILE A 148 -35.85 3.78 -25.12
CA ILE A 148 -35.03 2.70 -24.54
C ILE A 148 -35.90 1.85 -23.59
N ARG A 149 -36.69 2.47 -22.73
CA ARG A 149 -37.60 1.76 -21.80
C ARG A 149 -38.61 0.87 -22.52
N ARG A 150 -39.13 1.30 -23.67
CA ARG A 150 -40.04 0.51 -24.52
C ARG A 150 -39.34 -0.66 -25.19
N ARG A 151 -38.03 -0.55 -25.47
CA ARG A 151 -37.23 -1.60 -26.11
C ARG A 151 -36.60 -2.57 -25.11
N ALA A 152 -36.43 -2.19 -23.86
CA ALA A 152 -35.85 -3.04 -22.86
C ALA A 152 -36.75 -4.24 -22.57
N PRO A 153 -36.29 -5.49 -22.70
CA PRO A 153 -37.08 -6.66 -22.32
C PRO A 153 -37.42 -6.56 -20.84
N ARG A 154 -38.70 -6.70 -20.50
CA ARG A 154 -39.17 -6.77 -19.12
C ARG A 154 -38.39 -7.90 -18.45
N ARG A 155 -37.44 -7.59 -17.55
CA ARG A 155 -36.85 -8.58 -16.64
C ARG A 155 -38.01 -9.20 -15.87
N ARG A 156 -38.33 -10.46 -16.14
CA ARG A 156 -39.20 -11.26 -15.29
C ARG A 156 -38.61 -11.20 -13.88
N ALA A 157 -39.41 -10.68 -12.96
CA ALA A 157 -39.15 -10.87 -11.54
C ALA A 157 -39.29 -12.37 -11.28
N GLU A 158 -38.16 -13.08 -11.27
CA GLU A 158 -38.12 -14.44 -10.75
C GLU A 158 -38.34 -14.36 -9.24
N GLY A 159 -39.55 -14.78 -8.85
CA GLY A 159 -39.98 -14.88 -7.48
C GLY A 159 -39.03 -15.75 -6.70
N ARG A 160 -38.52 -15.22 -5.59
CA ARG A 160 -38.02 -16.07 -4.52
C ARG A 160 -39.17 -16.90 -4.00
N GLY A 161 -39.25 -18.15 -4.52
CA GLY A 161 -40.09 -19.19 -3.94
C GLY A 161 -39.60 -19.47 -2.52
N GLN A 162 -40.51 -19.32 -1.59
CA GLN A 162 -40.45 -19.90 -0.26
C GLN A 162 -40.32 -21.41 -0.43
N GLY A 163 -39.35 -22.00 0.23
CA GLY A 163 -39.23 -23.45 0.45
C GLY A 163 -39.00 -23.68 1.94
N ALA A 164 -39.89 -24.37 2.52
CA ALA A 164 -40.00 -24.78 3.91
C ALA A 164 -38.76 -25.49 4.47
#